data_e1edbf280523b6cb72fa0b078359c6d2
#
_entry.id   e1edbf280523b6cb72fa0b078359c6d2
#
_cell.length_a   1.000
_cell.length_b   1.000
_cell.length_c   1.000
_cell.angle_alpha   90.00
_cell.angle_beta   90.00
_cell.angle_gamma   90.00
#
_symmetry.space_group_name_H-M   'P 1'
#
loop_
_entity.id
_entity.type
_entity.pdbx_description
1 polymer ?
#
loop_
_entity_poly.entity_id
_entity_poly.type
_entity_poly.pdbx_seq_one_letter_code
_entity_poly.pdbx_strand_id
1 'polypeptide(L)'
;HAMSRRQRQMCIRDRYKVLSPFSEVKETLNKLKKKDFKLAILSNGTPSLLGNLVKNNNLENIFDDIFSIEEVGIFKPDSKVYELPVNKYNIKKDEILFLSANTWDVSGGGNYGFNSVWVNRNKNIFDNLDYQPLDEIHDLSELLEII
;
A
#
# COMPACT_ATOMS: atom_id res chain seq x y z
N HIS A 1 -26.06 -20.54 -11.89
CA HIS A 1 -25.10 -20.26 -12.98
C HIS A 1 -23.76 -19.82 -12.37
N ALA A 2 -22.74 -20.67 -12.51
CA ALA A 2 -21.38 -20.31 -12.11
C ALA A 2 -20.83 -19.28 -13.12
N MET A 3 -20.40 -18.12 -12.65
CA MET A 3 -19.76 -17.12 -13.49
C MET A 3 -18.45 -17.66 -14.08
N SER A 4 -18.21 -17.42 -15.37
CA SER A 4 -16.94 -17.78 -16.00
C SER A 4 -15.76 -17.06 -15.34
N ARG A 5 -14.53 -17.62 -15.48
CA ARG A 5 -13.29 -17.00 -14.96
C ARG A 5 -13.13 -15.56 -15.48
N ARG A 6 -13.47 -15.32 -16.75
CA ARG A 6 -13.42 -14.00 -17.39
C ARG A 6 -14.44 -13.02 -16.80
N GLN A 7 -15.66 -13.48 -16.52
CA GLN A 7 -16.70 -12.66 -15.88
C GLN A 7 -16.32 -12.29 -14.44
N ARG A 8 -15.74 -13.24 -13.67
CA ARG A 8 -15.21 -12.93 -12.32
C ARG A 8 -14.10 -11.90 -12.35
N GLN A 9 -13.16 -12.00 -13.28
CA GLN A 9 -12.09 -10.99 -13.43
C GLN A 9 -12.63 -9.62 -13.83
N MET A 10 -13.62 -9.54 -14.71
CA MET A 10 -14.27 -8.28 -15.05
C MET A 10 -15.01 -7.67 -13.86
N CYS A 11 -15.75 -8.45 -13.09
CA CYS A 11 -16.44 -7.97 -11.88
C CYS A 11 -15.47 -7.48 -10.82
N ILE A 12 -14.32 -8.13 -10.64
CA ILE A 12 -13.27 -7.68 -9.71
C ILE A 12 -12.68 -6.35 -10.19
N ARG A 13 -12.33 -6.21 -11.47
CA ARG A 13 -11.81 -4.97 -12.05
C ARG A 13 -12.81 -3.81 -11.93
N ASP A 14 -14.09 -4.07 -12.17
CA ASP A 14 -15.12 -3.04 -12.07
C ASP A 14 -15.36 -2.60 -10.63
N ARG A 15 -15.26 -3.51 -9.65
CA ARG A 15 -15.30 -3.16 -8.22
C ARG A 15 -14.14 -2.28 -7.78
N TYR A 16 -12.92 -2.54 -8.27
CA TYR A 16 -11.78 -1.67 -7.97
C TYR A 16 -11.97 -0.24 -8.44
N LYS A 17 -12.73 0.01 -9.54
CA LYS A 17 -13.01 1.37 -10.03
C LYS A 17 -13.90 2.19 -9.11
N VAL A 18 -14.68 1.56 -8.24
CA VAL A 18 -15.66 2.19 -7.35
C VAL A 18 -15.30 2.07 -5.86
N LEU A 19 -14.11 1.60 -5.53
CA LEU A 19 -13.65 1.56 -4.13
C LEU A 19 -13.49 2.97 -3.60
N SER A 20 -14.10 3.20 -2.44
CA SER A 20 -13.90 4.43 -1.66
C SER A 20 -12.85 4.19 -0.58
N PRO A 21 -12.07 5.22 -0.22
CA PRO A 21 -11.17 5.13 0.92
C PRO A 21 -11.99 5.04 2.22
N PHE A 22 -11.38 4.52 3.26
CA PHE A 22 -11.95 4.64 4.61
C PHE A 22 -12.02 6.10 5.03
N SER A 23 -12.95 6.42 5.92
CA SER A 23 -13.32 7.81 6.26
C SER A 23 -12.14 8.66 6.77
N GLU A 24 -11.22 8.08 7.51
CA GLU A 24 -10.07 8.75 8.11
C GLU A 24 -8.91 8.99 7.13
N VAL A 25 -8.86 8.24 6.01
CA VAL A 25 -7.68 8.18 5.12
C VAL A 25 -7.30 9.54 4.57
N LYS A 26 -8.26 10.26 3.99
CA LYS A 26 -7.97 11.55 3.33
C LYS A 26 -7.44 12.60 4.30
N GLU A 27 -8.03 12.67 5.49
CA GLU A 27 -7.59 13.61 6.52
C GLU A 27 -6.19 13.26 7.02
N THR A 28 -5.93 11.98 7.31
CA THR A 28 -4.64 11.51 7.79
C THR A 28 -3.53 11.76 6.78
N LEU A 29 -3.74 11.40 5.50
CA LEU A 29 -2.78 11.65 4.44
C LEU A 29 -2.46 13.14 4.27
N ASN A 30 -3.46 14.02 4.37
CA ASN A 30 -3.24 15.46 4.34
C ASN A 30 -2.42 15.97 5.54
N LYS A 31 -2.62 15.41 6.73
CA LYS A 31 -1.78 15.73 7.91
C LYS A 31 -0.34 15.29 7.71
N LEU A 32 -0.11 14.12 7.12
CA LEU A 32 1.23 13.64 6.77
C LEU A 32 1.92 14.55 5.75
N LYS A 33 1.21 14.99 4.71
CA LYS A 33 1.75 15.95 3.73
C LYS A 33 2.16 17.28 4.38
N LYS A 34 1.40 17.76 5.36
CA LYS A 34 1.75 18.98 6.11
C LYS A 34 2.99 18.81 7.00
N LYS A 35 3.37 17.57 7.32
CA LYS A 35 4.62 17.25 8.03
C LYS A 35 5.79 16.94 7.06
N ASP A 36 5.65 17.30 5.77
CA ASP A 36 6.63 17.11 4.70
C ASP A 36 6.99 15.65 4.37
N PHE A 37 6.13 14.69 4.76
CA PHE A 37 6.31 13.31 4.33
C PHE A 37 6.04 13.16 2.82
N LYS A 38 6.88 12.35 2.16
CA LYS A 38 6.61 11.83 0.83
C LYS A 38 5.65 10.66 0.94
N LEU A 39 4.56 10.71 0.19
CA LEU A 39 3.54 9.67 0.20
C LEU A 39 3.49 8.96 -1.15
N ALA A 40 3.62 7.64 -1.14
CA ALA A 40 3.58 6.84 -2.35
C ALA A 40 2.74 5.59 -2.20
N ILE A 41 2.19 5.13 -3.33
CA ILE A 41 1.53 3.82 -3.43
C ILE A 41 2.53 2.84 -4.06
N LEU A 42 2.66 1.65 -3.47
CA LEU A 42 3.40 0.51 -4.03
C LEU A 42 2.46 -0.69 -4.15
N SER A 43 2.09 -1.07 -5.35
CA SER A 43 1.00 -2.03 -5.57
C SER A 43 1.26 -3.04 -6.68
N ASN A 44 0.67 -4.23 -6.52
CA ASN A 44 0.55 -5.23 -7.58
C ASN A 44 -0.51 -4.87 -8.65
N GLY A 45 -1.17 -3.72 -8.53
CA GLY A 45 -2.12 -3.21 -9.50
C GLY A 45 -1.46 -2.59 -10.73
N THR A 46 -2.19 -2.54 -11.85
CA THR A 46 -1.73 -1.86 -13.06
C THR A 46 -1.73 -0.34 -12.90
N PRO A 47 -0.87 0.41 -13.61
CA PRO A 47 -0.83 1.87 -13.52
C PRO A 47 -2.19 2.52 -13.80
N SER A 48 -2.93 2.04 -14.80
CA SER A 48 -4.25 2.55 -15.16
C SER A 48 -5.29 2.33 -14.06
N LEU A 49 -5.26 1.17 -13.39
CA LEU A 49 -6.17 0.86 -12.29
C LEU A 49 -5.88 1.76 -11.08
N LEU A 50 -4.63 1.88 -10.71
CA LEU A 50 -4.19 2.69 -9.57
C LEU A 50 -4.46 4.18 -9.81
N GLY A 51 -4.13 4.69 -10.99
CA GLY A 51 -4.40 6.08 -11.39
C GLY A 51 -5.90 6.41 -11.35
N ASN A 52 -6.76 5.51 -11.85
CA ASN A 52 -8.21 5.70 -11.78
C ASN A 52 -8.73 5.68 -10.33
N LEU A 53 -8.23 4.80 -9.47
CA LEU A 53 -8.61 4.78 -8.06
C LEU A 53 -8.26 6.08 -7.35
N VAL A 54 -7.04 6.56 -7.53
CA VAL A 54 -6.56 7.80 -6.93
C VAL A 54 -7.39 8.99 -7.41
N LYS A 55 -7.66 9.08 -8.73
CA LYS A 55 -8.46 10.14 -9.35
C LYS A 55 -9.93 10.11 -8.87
N ASN A 56 -10.57 8.94 -8.91
CA ASN A 56 -11.98 8.81 -8.53
C ASN A 56 -12.24 9.17 -7.05
N ASN A 57 -11.20 9.13 -6.22
CA ASN A 57 -11.28 9.45 -4.81
C ASN A 57 -10.68 10.85 -4.46
N ASN A 58 -10.32 11.65 -5.46
CA ASN A 58 -9.70 12.96 -5.30
C ASN A 58 -8.45 12.93 -4.41
N LEU A 59 -7.56 11.96 -4.70
CA LEU A 59 -6.30 11.73 -3.98
C LEU A 59 -5.07 12.04 -4.83
N GLU A 60 -5.22 12.52 -6.08
CA GLU A 60 -4.13 12.73 -7.03
C GLU A 60 -3.11 13.79 -6.54
N ASN A 61 -3.53 14.74 -5.74
CA ASN A 61 -2.65 15.78 -5.20
C ASN A 61 -2.03 15.39 -3.85
N ILE A 62 -2.34 14.19 -3.34
CA ILE A 62 -1.85 13.71 -2.06
C ILE A 62 -0.62 12.82 -2.23
N PHE A 63 -0.67 11.90 -3.19
CA PHE A 63 0.45 11.01 -3.46
C PHE A 63 1.48 11.66 -4.38
N ASP A 64 2.75 11.53 -4.01
CA ASP A 64 3.88 12.00 -4.81
C ASP A 64 4.17 11.04 -5.97
N ASP A 65 4.05 9.72 -5.74
CA ASP A 65 4.27 8.68 -6.75
C ASP A 65 3.33 7.48 -6.58
N ILE A 66 3.14 6.75 -7.67
CA ILE A 66 2.42 5.48 -7.71
C ILE A 66 3.32 4.47 -8.42
N PHE A 67 3.86 3.51 -7.65
CA PHE A 67 4.68 2.43 -8.15
C PHE A 67 3.84 1.21 -8.47
N SER A 68 3.91 0.73 -9.69
CA SER A 68 3.28 -0.50 -10.16
C SER A 68 4.32 -1.58 -10.41
N ILE A 69 3.96 -2.82 -10.15
CA ILE A 69 4.79 -3.98 -10.50
C ILE A 69 5.07 -4.11 -12.01
N GLU A 70 4.29 -3.45 -12.87
CA GLU A 70 4.55 -3.45 -14.31
C GLU A 70 5.92 -2.83 -14.67
N GLU A 71 6.46 -1.98 -13.80
CA GLU A 71 7.80 -1.39 -13.98
C GLU A 71 8.93 -2.44 -13.93
N VAL A 72 8.73 -3.51 -13.16
CA VAL A 72 9.73 -4.58 -12.96
C VAL A 72 9.29 -5.93 -13.49
N GLY A 73 8.02 -6.08 -13.87
CA GLY A 73 7.47 -7.31 -14.45
C GLY A 73 7.37 -8.50 -13.47
N ILE A 74 7.45 -8.25 -12.17
CA ILE A 74 7.37 -9.26 -11.11
C ILE A 74 6.48 -8.77 -9.98
N PHE A 75 5.86 -9.70 -9.24
CA PHE A 75 4.93 -9.38 -8.15
C PHE A 75 5.63 -9.32 -6.79
N LYS A 76 5.07 -8.51 -5.86
CA LYS A 76 5.40 -8.63 -4.44
C LYS A 76 5.14 -10.09 -3.99
N PRO A 77 5.96 -10.68 -3.13
CA PRO A 77 6.97 -10.02 -2.28
C PRO A 77 8.40 -10.02 -2.84
N ASP A 78 8.61 -10.06 -4.16
CA ASP A 78 9.96 -9.98 -4.73
C ASP A 78 10.63 -8.64 -4.39
N SER A 79 11.91 -8.69 -4.00
CA SER A 79 12.68 -7.52 -3.55
C SER A 79 12.76 -6.39 -4.57
N LYS A 80 12.75 -6.71 -5.86
CA LYS A 80 12.80 -5.73 -6.96
C LYS A 80 11.61 -4.78 -6.93
N VAL A 81 10.47 -5.21 -6.39
CA VAL A 81 9.30 -4.34 -6.26
C VAL A 81 9.51 -3.32 -5.14
N TYR A 82 10.04 -3.75 -3.99
CA TYR A 82 10.33 -2.86 -2.86
C TYR A 82 11.51 -1.91 -3.17
N GLU A 83 12.37 -2.25 -4.13
CA GLU A 83 13.48 -1.41 -4.56
C GLU A 83 13.03 -0.14 -5.32
N LEU A 84 11.84 -0.15 -5.93
CA LEU A 84 11.34 0.97 -6.73
C LEU A 84 11.34 2.31 -5.98
N PRO A 85 10.71 2.46 -4.80
CA PRO A 85 10.73 3.72 -4.06
C PRO A 85 12.13 4.08 -3.54
N VAL A 86 12.95 3.11 -3.16
CA VAL A 86 14.34 3.33 -2.71
C VAL A 86 15.14 4.01 -3.80
N ASN A 87 15.10 3.46 -5.02
CA ASN A 87 15.83 4.01 -6.17
C ASN A 87 15.28 5.38 -6.61
N LYS A 88 13.94 5.52 -6.62
CA LYS A 88 13.30 6.77 -7.03
C LYS A 88 13.67 7.94 -6.14
N TYR A 89 13.62 7.72 -4.82
CA TYR A 89 13.86 8.78 -3.84
C TYR A 89 15.32 8.87 -3.40
N ASN A 90 16.16 7.90 -3.78
CA ASN A 90 17.55 7.79 -3.37
C ASN A 90 17.74 7.89 -1.84
N ILE A 91 16.97 7.11 -1.12
CA ILE A 91 16.94 7.03 0.35
C ILE A 91 17.30 5.64 0.85
N LYS A 92 17.60 5.51 2.14
CA LYS A 92 17.85 4.20 2.75
C LYS A 92 16.54 3.45 2.96
N LYS A 93 16.62 2.13 3.04
CA LYS A 93 15.46 1.26 3.25
C LYS A 93 14.76 1.54 4.58
N ASP A 94 15.52 1.78 5.63
CA ASP A 94 15.03 2.07 6.99
C ASP A 94 14.45 3.50 7.14
N GLU A 95 14.56 4.34 6.12
CA GLU A 95 13.88 5.63 6.05
C GLU A 95 12.46 5.52 5.46
N ILE A 96 12.05 4.32 5.02
CA ILE A 96 10.71 4.07 4.50
C ILE A 96 9.85 3.42 5.58
N LEU A 97 8.75 4.07 5.93
CA LEU A 97 7.66 3.46 6.69
C LEU A 97 6.68 2.82 5.71
N PHE A 98 6.59 1.50 5.74
CA PHE A 98 5.78 0.71 4.83
C PHE A 98 4.53 0.19 5.53
N LEU A 99 3.36 0.50 4.97
CA LEU A 99 2.07 0.11 5.53
C LEU A 99 1.37 -0.89 4.61
N SER A 100 0.94 -2.00 5.17
CA SER A 100 0.09 -2.96 4.46
C SER A 100 -0.91 -3.63 5.40
N ALA A 101 -2.09 -3.98 4.87
CA ALA A 101 -3.07 -4.81 5.57
C ALA A 101 -2.78 -6.31 5.42
N ASN A 102 -1.92 -6.69 4.46
CA ASN A 102 -1.58 -8.09 4.20
C ASN A 102 -0.31 -8.48 4.97
N THR A 103 -0.40 -9.49 5.81
CA THR A 103 0.72 -9.98 6.64
C THR A 103 1.94 -10.39 5.81
N TRP A 104 1.72 -11.08 4.69
CA TRP A 104 2.78 -11.47 3.76
C TRP A 104 3.51 -10.27 3.14
N ASP A 105 2.81 -9.16 2.90
CA ASP A 105 3.37 -7.94 2.31
C ASP A 105 4.13 -7.15 3.38
N VAL A 106 3.60 -7.07 4.60
CA VAL A 106 4.30 -6.51 5.77
C VAL A 106 5.62 -7.25 6.00
N SER A 107 5.57 -8.60 6.00
CA SER A 107 6.76 -9.43 6.16
C SER A 107 7.73 -9.26 4.98
N GLY A 108 7.23 -9.18 3.75
CA GLY A 108 8.06 -8.98 2.56
C GLY A 108 8.80 -7.64 2.59
N GLY A 109 8.10 -6.55 2.92
CA GLY A 109 8.69 -5.21 3.06
C GLY A 109 9.70 -5.14 4.20
N GLY A 110 9.38 -5.73 5.35
CA GLY A 110 10.27 -5.78 6.51
C GLY A 110 11.52 -6.60 6.25
N ASN A 111 11.41 -7.78 5.65
CA ASN A 111 12.57 -8.59 5.25
C ASN A 111 13.44 -7.90 4.19
N TYR A 112 12.86 -7.04 3.36
CA TYR A 112 13.61 -6.21 2.43
C TYR A 112 14.41 -5.11 3.16
N GLY A 113 13.96 -4.67 4.35
CA GLY A 113 14.62 -3.69 5.19
C GLY A 113 13.81 -2.42 5.47
N PHE A 114 12.52 -2.41 5.15
CA PHE A 114 11.61 -1.32 5.51
C PHE A 114 11.18 -1.39 6.98
N ASN A 115 10.84 -0.25 7.55
CA ASN A 115 10.07 -0.17 8.78
C ASN A 115 8.61 -0.48 8.47
N SER A 116 8.17 -1.74 8.64
CA SER A 116 6.85 -2.18 8.23
C SER A 116 5.85 -2.14 9.37
N VAL A 117 4.69 -1.53 9.13
CA VAL A 117 3.55 -1.43 10.05
C VAL A 117 2.37 -2.21 9.48
N TRP A 118 1.72 -2.99 10.35
CA TRP A 118 0.55 -3.75 9.97
C TRP A 118 -0.74 -2.97 10.21
N VAL A 119 -1.51 -2.73 9.15
CA VAL A 119 -2.83 -2.09 9.23
C VAL A 119 -3.91 -3.17 9.45
N ASN A 120 -4.16 -3.52 10.70
CA ASN A 120 -5.04 -4.63 11.11
C ASN A 120 -6.44 -4.15 11.48
N ARG A 121 -7.23 -3.70 10.52
CA ARG A 121 -8.59 -3.18 10.74
C ARG A 121 -9.55 -4.19 11.36
N ASN A 122 -9.34 -5.47 11.10
CA ASN A 122 -10.24 -6.54 11.52
C ASN A 122 -9.78 -7.24 12.80
N LYS A 123 -8.69 -6.79 13.44
CA LYS A 123 -8.11 -7.41 14.64
C LYS A 123 -7.84 -8.90 14.46
N ASN A 124 -7.28 -9.25 13.30
CA ASN A 124 -6.85 -10.61 12.98
C ASN A 124 -5.57 -10.96 13.74
N ILE A 125 -5.21 -12.24 13.73
CA ILE A 125 -3.91 -12.70 14.21
C ILE A 125 -2.91 -12.58 13.06
N PHE A 126 -1.71 -12.05 13.35
CA PHE A 126 -0.63 -12.01 12.36
C PHE A 126 -0.18 -13.43 12.01
N ASP A 127 0.08 -13.69 10.73
CA ASP A 127 0.56 -14.99 10.28
C ASP A 127 1.93 -15.32 10.88
N ASN A 128 2.21 -16.61 11.06
CA ASN A 128 3.51 -17.06 11.56
C ASN A 128 4.58 -16.94 10.46
N LEU A 129 5.12 -15.74 10.30
CA LEU A 129 6.12 -15.36 9.31
C LEU A 129 7.43 -14.94 10.00
N ASP A 130 8.53 -14.96 9.24
CA ASP A 130 9.87 -14.69 9.77
C ASP A 130 10.06 -13.24 10.26
N TYR A 131 9.28 -12.29 9.72
CA TYR A 131 9.32 -10.89 10.13
C TYR A 131 8.07 -10.52 10.92
N GLN A 132 8.24 -9.89 12.05
CA GLN A 132 7.16 -9.27 12.82
C GLN A 132 7.08 -7.77 12.49
N PRO A 133 5.88 -7.18 12.38
CA PRO A 133 5.75 -5.75 12.12
C PRO A 133 6.37 -4.93 13.24
N LEU A 134 6.88 -3.75 12.88
CA LEU A 134 7.40 -2.77 13.84
C LEU A 134 6.29 -2.28 14.77
N ASP A 135 5.09 -2.11 14.22
CA ASP A 135 3.90 -1.72 14.96
C ASP A 135 2.63 -2.26 14.27
N GLU A 136 1.51 -2.26 15.00
CA GLU A 136 0.19 -2.63 14.53
C GLU A 136 -0.78 -1.48 14.79
N ILE A 137 -1.50 -1.06 13.74
CA ILE A 137 -2.55 -0.04 13.82
C ILE A 137 -3.88 -0.60 13.30
N HIS A 138 -5.00 -0.10 13.84
CA HIS A 138 -6.33 -0.58 13.45
C HIS A 138 -7.03 0.35 12.46
N ASP A 139 -6.62 1.59 12.39
CA ASP A 139 -6.96 2.52 11.31
C ASP A 139 -5.77 3.45 11.01
N LEU A 140 -5.86 4.21 9.92
CA LEU A 140 -4.73 5.01 9.47
C LEU A 140 -4.47 6.22 10.37
N SER A 141 -5.45 6.70 11.16
CA SER A 141 -5.26 7.86 12.03
C SER A 141 -4.28 7.59 13.17
N GLU A 142 -4.20 6.34 13.63
CA GLU A 142 -3.25 5.91 14.68
C GLU A 142 -1.78 6.09 14.22
N LEU A 143 -1.54 6.13 12.91
CA LEU A 143 -0.21 6.40 12.38
C LEU A 143 0.39 7.73 12.87
N LEU A 144 -0.45 8.73 13.12
CA LEU A 144 -0.01 10.05 13.58
C LEU A 144 0.54 10.03 15.02
N GLU A 145 0.31 8.96 15.76
CA GLU A 145 0.78 8.77 17.14
C GLU A 145 2.14 8.10 17.20
N ILE A 146 2.56 7.41 16.12
CA ILE A 146 3.78 6.61 16.07
C ILE A 146 4.89 7.21 15.20
N ILE A 147 4.65 8.41 14.60
CA ILE A 147 5.62 9.12 13.73
C ILE A 147 5.93 10.52 14.20
#